data_ce4a44a2dece43fa6e18bdc602bd5aaa
#
_entry.id   ce4a44a2dece43fa6e18bdc602bd5aaa
#
_cell.length_a   1.000
_cell.length_b   1.000
_cell.length_c   1.000
_cell.angle_alpha   90.00
_cell.angle_beta   90.00
_cell.angle_gamma   90.00
#
_symmetry.space_group_name_H-M   'P 1'
#
loop_
_entity.id
_entity.type
_entity.pdbx_description
1 polymer ?
#
loop_
_entity_poly.entity_id
_entity_poly.type
_entity_poly.pdbx_seq_one_letter_code
_entity_poly.pdbx_strand_id
1 'polypeptide(L)'
;MKRNILIFMVDQLNGTLFPDGPADWLHAPNLKRLAARSTRFKRAYTASPLCAPGRASFMSGQLPSATRVYDNAAEFTSSIPTYAHHLRRGGYQTCLTGKMHFVGPDQLHGFEERLTTDIYPADFGWTPDYRRPGERIEWWYHNLGSVTGAGIGETSNQLEYDDEVAYQATRKLYDLAREEDVRPWCLTVSFTHPHDPYVARKKYWDLYEDCDHLLPQVPSIPYADQDAHSKRIFDANDWRSYEISEAQIKASRRAYFANISYLDDKIGGILDVLEMTGQEATILFVSDHGDMLGERGLWFKMSFFEGAARVPLMIAAPEMAPGVVTAPVSTIDICPTLCNLAGISMAEVMPWTHGESLVPLASGGARHQAVAMEYAAEASYAPLVSLCSGWWKYIRCALDPEQLFNLETDPHELCNLASNPQYAKILQDLRDQSHALWDLDRFDAEIRESQARRWVIYEALREGGYYPWDYQPLQTASERYMRNHMDLNALEAKKRVPKRT
;
A
#
# COMPACT_ATOMS: atom_id res chain seq x y z
N MET A 1 -3.51 -24.59 -17.82
CA MET A 1 -2.23 -24.42 -17.11
C MET A 1 -2.38 -23.26 -16.15
N LYS A 2 -1.76 -23.31 -14.99
CA LYS A 2 -1.72 -22.16 -14.05
C LYS A 2 -0.96 -21.02 -14.71
N ARG A 3 -1.46 -19.78 -14.57
CA ARG A 3 -0.86 -18.57 -15.14
C ARG A 3 0.10 -17.93 -14.15
N ASN A 4 1.16 -17.31 -14.62
CA ASN A 4 2.03 -16.48 -13.79
C ASN A 4 1.28 -15.28 -13.22
N ILE A 5 1.81 -14.69 -12.16
CA ILE A 5 1.23 -13.53 -11.49
C ILE A 5 2.31 -12.46 -11.31
N LEU A 6 2.04 -11.25 -11.79
CA LEU A 6 2.88 -10.08 -11.61
C LEU A 6 2.11 -9.03 -10.81
N ILE A 7 2.62 -8.70 -9.63
CA ILE A 7 2.01 -7.73 -8.73
C ILE A 7 2.88 -6.48 -8.72
N PHE A 8 2.30 -5.34 -9.08
CA PHE A 8 2.87 -4.03 -8.84
C PHE A 8 2.16 -3.41 -7.64
N MET A 9 2.90 -3.23 -6.55
CA MET A 9 2.49 -2.45 -5.41
C MET A 9 3.26 -1.13 -5.42
N VAL A 10 2.58 -0.03 -5.16
CA VAL A 10 3.17 1.29 -4.99
C VAL A 10 2.82 1.82 -3.60
N ASP A 11 3.56 2.77 -3.09
CA ASP A 11 3.37 3.31 -1.76
C ASP A 11 2.69 4.67 -1.79
N GLN A 12 1.67 4.83 -0.98
CA GLN A 12 1.02 6.12 -0.72
C GLN A 12 0.34 6.74 -1.96
N LEU A 13 -0.09 5.92 -2.94
CA LEU A 13 -0.76 6.44 -4.15
C LEU A 13 -2.25 6.67 -3.91
N ASN A 14 -2.64 7.94 -3.94
CA ASN A 14 -4.01 8.40 -3.76
C ASN A 14 -4.95 7.87 -4.87
N GLY A 15 -5.93 7.06 -4.48
CA GLY A 15 -6.90 6.45 -5.39
C GLY A 15 -7.87 7.43 -6.04
N THR A 16 -8.01 8.66 -5.51
CA THR A 16 -8.86 9.67 -6.14
C THR A 16 -8.29 10.18 -7.47
N LEU A 17 -6.98 10.00 -7.68
CA LEU A 17 -6.29 10.29 -8.94
C LEU A 17 -6.53 9.19 -10.01
N PHE A 18 -7.22 8.11 -9.63
CA PHE A 18 -7.57 6.98 -10.50
C PHE A 18 -9.10 6.77 -10.54
N PRO A 19 -9.86 7.73 -11.09
CA PRO A 19 -11.34 7.67 -11.10
C PRO A 19 -11.88 6.50 -11.94
N ASP A 20 -11.17 6.16 -13.03
CA ASP A 20 -11.43 5.01 -13.92
C ASP A 20 -10.11 4.61 -14.61
N GLY A 21 -9.15 4.11 -13.83
CA GLY A 21 -7.74 4.12 -14.21
C GLY A 21 -7.13 5.50 -13.97
N PRO A 22 -5.87 5.75 -14.39
CA PRO A 22 -5.22 7.06 -14.22
C PRO A 22 -6.05 8.18 -14.84
N ALA A 23 -6.22 9.30 -14.13
CA ALA A 23 -6.90 10.48 -14.64
C ALA A 23 -6.29 10.94 -15.99
N ASP A 24 -7.12 11.51 -16.87
CA ASP A 24 -6.69 11.86 -18.23
C ASP A 24 -5.50 12.83 -18.26
N TRP A 25 -5.45 13.76 -17.32
CA TRP A 25 -4.37 14.74 -17.19
C TRP A 25 -3.07 14.17 -16.59
N LEU A 26 -3.08 12.97 -15.97
CA LEU A 26 -1.86 12.31 -15.51
C LEU A 26 -1.05 11.77 -16.69
N HIS A 27 0.24 12.05 -16.69
CA HIS A 27 1.18 11.50 -17.66
C HIS A 27 1.60 10.06 -17.26
N ALA A 28 0.69 9.12 -17.50
CA ALA A 28 0.85 7.72 -17.14
C ALA A 28 0.39 6.78 -18.28
N PRO A 29 1.06 6.82 -19.47
CA PRO A 29 0.60 6.09 -20.65
C PRO A 29 0.62 4.57 -20.48
N ASN A 30 1.58 4.02 -19.73
CA ASN A 30 1.70 2.58 -19.50
C ASN A 30 0.59 2.06 -18.57
N LEU A 31 0.32 2.79 -17.49
CA LEU A 31 -0.78 2.49 -16.58
C LEU A 31 -2.15 2.68 -17.26
N LYS A 32 -2.29 3.65 -18.17
CA LYS A 32 -3.50 3.80 -19.01
C LYS A 32 -3.68 2.59 -19.93
N ARG A 33 -2.61 2.09 -20.58
CA ARG A 33 -2.65 0.86 -21.37
C ARG A 33 -3.04 -0.37 -20.51
N LEU A 34 -2.51 -0.46 -19.30
CA LEU A 34 -2.87 -1.51 -18.35
C LEU A 34 -4.35 -1.40 -17.94
N ALA A 35 -4.82 -0.21 -17.60
CA ALA A 35 -6.20 0.06 -17.22
C ALA A 35 -7.19 -0.36 -18.31
N ALA A 36 -6.87 -0.09 -19.59
CA ALA A 36 -7.73 -0.42 -20.72
C ALA A 36 -8.02 -1.93 -20.85
N ARG A 37 -7.11 -2.79 -20.36
CA ARG A 37 -7.26 -4.26 -20.39
C ARG A 37 -7.57 -4.88 -19.02
N SER A 38 -7.87 -4.05 -18.01
CA SER A 38 -8.09 -4.49 -16.63
C SER A 38 -9.53 -4.33 -16.19
N THR A 39 -9.95 -5.16 -15.24
CA THR A 39 -11.05 -4.80 -14.34
C THR A 39 -10.53 -3.74 -13.37
N ARG A 40 -11.18 -2.60 -13.31
CA ARG A 40 -10.82 -1.43 -12.50
C ARG A 40 -11.82 -1.27 -11.37
N PHE A 41 -11.31 -1.20 -10.14
CA PHE A 41 -12.14 -1.07 -8.94
C PHE A 41 -12.14 0.39 -8.50
N LYS A 42 -13.22 1.10 -8.82
CA LYS A 42 -13.31 2.55 -8.62
C LYS A 42 -13.25 2.98 -7.15
N ARG A 43 -13.68 2.13 -6.24
CA ARG A 43 -13.71 2.37 -4.79
C ARG A 43 -13.02 1.25 -4.03
N ALA A 44 -11.71 1.12 -4.22
CA ALA A 44 -10.89 0.22 -3.44
C ALA A 44 -10.30 0.97 -2.24
N TYR A 45 -10.37 0.36 -1.07
CA TYR A 45 -9.90 0.95 0.18
C TYR A 45 -8.83 0.09 0.81
N THR A 46 -7.84 0.75 1.41
CA THR A 46 -6.88 0.07 2.28
C THR A 46 -7.56 -0.47 3.53
N ALA A 47 -7.06 -1.58 4.07
CA ALA A 47 -7.52 -2.06 5.39
C ALA A 47 -6.98 -1.19 6.53
N SER A 48 -5.87 -0.49 6.29
CA SER A 48 -5.31 0.50 7.22
C SER A 48 -4.54 1.58 6.44
N PRO A 49 -4.79 2.87 6.69
CA PRO A 49 -4.07 3.96 6.02
C PRO A 49 -2.67 4.17 6.62
N LEU A 50 -1.86 3.09 6.64
CA LEU A 50 -0.48 3.06 7.10
C LEU A 50 0.27 1.87 6.49
N CYS A 51 1.57 2.03 6.23
CA CYS A 51 2.35 1.08 5.44
C CYS A 51 2.36 -0.36 6.01
N ALA A 52 2.97 -0.63 7.18
CA ALA A 52 3.10 -1.99 7.69
C ALA A 52 1.74 -2.67 7.96
N PRO A 53 0.76 -2.03 8.63
CA PRO A 53 -0.57 -2.62 8.81
C PRO A 53 -1.31 -2.88 7.50
N GLY A 54 -1.29 -1.91 6.56
CA GLY A 54 -1.93 -2.04 5.25
C GLY A 54 -1.33 -3.18 4.43
N ARG A 55 0.01 -3.32 4.45
CA ARG A 55 0.75 -4.36 3.72
C ARG A 55 0.58 -5.75 4.35
N ALA A 56 0.60 -5.86 5.67
CA ALA A 56 0.29 -7.12 6.36
C ALA A 56 -1.14 -7.58 6.06
N SER A 57 -2.09 -6.65 6.04
CA SER A 57 -3.49 -6.93 5.67
C SER A 57 -3.63 -7.37 4.21
N PHE A 58 -2.97 -6.68 3.29
CA PHE A 58 -2.89 -7.08 1.88
C PHE A 58 -2.32 -8.50 1.70
N MET A 59 -1.25 -8.82 2.41
CA MET A 59 -0.58 -10.12 2.32
C MET A 59 -1.44 -11.26 2.86
N SER A 60 -2.11 -11.05 3.99
CA SER A 60 -2.83 -12.10 4.72
C SER A 60 -4.34 -12.16 4.39
N GLY A 61 -4.91 -11.07 3.86
CA GLY A 61 -6.36 -10.93 3.74
C GLY A 61 -7.07 -10.71 5.09
N GLN A 62 -6.34 -10.28 6.14
CA GLN A 62 -6.86 -10.08 7.49
C GLN A 62 -6.75 -8.61 7.90
N LEU A 63 -7.65 -8.18 8.79
CA LEU A 63 -7.59 -6.84 9.39
C LEU A 63 -6.42 -6.72 10.38
N PRO A 64 -5.91 -5.50 10.65
CA PRO A 64 -4.84 -5.26 11.61
C PRO A 64 -5.09 -5.82 13.01
N SER A 65 -6.33 -5.78 13.51
CA SER A 65 -6.72 -6.40 14.79
C SER A 65 -6.47 -7.89 14.85
N ALA A 66 -6.59 -8.59 13.72
CA ALA A 66 -6.31 -10.03 13.64
C ALA A 66 -4.83 -10.33 13.40
N THR A 67 -4.15 -9.57 12.54
CA THR A 67 -2.71 -9.74 12.30
C THR A 67 -1.87 -9.24 13.46
N ARG A 68 -2.41 -8.35 14.30
CA ARG A 68 -1.73 -7.59 15.36
C ARG A 68 -0.62 -6.65 14.87
N VAL A 69 -0.56 -6.41 13.57
CA VAL A 69 0.30 -5.38 12.98
C VAL A 69 -0.45 -4.04 13.07
N TYR A 70 -0.36 -3.40 14.23
CA TYR A 70 -1.15 -2.19 14.55
C TYR A 70 -0.54 -0.92 14.02
N ASP A 71 0.79 -0.88 13.90
CA ASP A 71 1.59 0.29 13.51
C ASP A 71 2.87 -0.12 12.76
N ASN A 72 3.67 0.84 12.33
CA ASN A 72 4.87 0.63 11.53
C ASN A 72 6.05 -0.04 12.28
N ALA A 73 5.86 -0.44 13.52
CA ALA A 73 6.83 -1.23 14.27
C ALA A 73 6.21 -2.46 14.94
N ALA A 74 4.97 -2.81 14.59
CA ALA A 74 4.35 -4.03 15.10
C ALA A 74 4.75 -5.24 14.25
N GLU A 75 5.23 -6.30 14.93
CA GLU A 75 5.71 -7.51 14.26
C GLU A 75 4.63 -8.17 13.41
N PHE A 76 4.97 -8.49 12.17
CA PHE A 76 4.20 -9.41 11.35
C PHE A 76 4.68 -10.83 11.63
N THR A 77 3.90 -11.58 12.42
CA THR A 77 4.35 -12.89 12.89
C THR A 77 4.38 -13.93 11.78
N SER A 78 5.42 -14.78 11.75
CA SER A 78 5.58 -15.85 10.76
C SER A 78 4.48 -16.92 10.78
N SER A 79 3.63 -16.94 11.81
CA SER A 79 2.51 -17.89 11.92
C SER A 79 1.27 -17.47 11.11
N ILE A 80 1.25 -16.28 10.53
CA ILE A 80 0.12 -15.79 9.74
C ILE A 80 0.27 -16.22 8.28
N PRO A 81 -0.66 -17.02 7.72
CA PRO A 81 -0.63 -17.36 6.30
C PRO A 81 -0.81 -16.13 5.43
N THR A 82 -0.03 -16.05 4.36
CA THR A 82 -0.07 -14.98 3.35
C THR A 82 -0.41 -15.56 1.97
N TYR A 83 -0.75 -14.69 1.00
CA TYR A 83 -0.94 -15.15 -0.37
C TYR A 83 0.31 -15.90 -0.90
N ALA A 84 1.52 -15.48 -0.50
CA ALA A 84 2.75 -16.14 -0.94
C ALA A 84 2.83 -17.57 -0.40
N HIS A 85 2.45 -17.83 0.86
CA HIS A 85 2.34 -19.17 1.40
C HIS A 85 1.32 -20.03 0.65
N HIS A 86 0.13 -19.48 0.39
CA HIS A 86 -0.91 -20.21 -0.35
C HIS A 86 -0.47 -20.52 -1.79
N LEU A 87 0.16 -19.56 -2.48
CA LEU A 87 0.67 -19.76 -3.84
C LEU A 87 1.78 -20.81 -3.88
N ARG A 88 2.76 -20.76 -2.93
CA ARG A 88 3.79 -21.82 -2.83
C ARG A 88 3.19 -23.19 -2.63
N ARG A 89 2.25 -23.32 -1.68
CA ARG A 89 1.51 -24.57 -1.47
C ARG A 89 0.76 -24.98 -2.73
N GLY A 90 0.32 -24.02 -3.54
CA GLY A 90 -0.26 -24.22 -4.87
C GLY A 90 0.76 -24.54 -5.97
N GLY A 91 2.05 -24.66 -5.66
CA GLY A 91 3.11 -25.00 -6.61
C GLY A 91 3.70 -23.83 -7.39
N TYR A 92 3.55 -22.59 -6.90
CA TYR A 92 4.19 -21.41 -7.49
C TYR A 92 5.60 -21.19 -6.92
N GLN A 93 6.49 -20.67 -7.73
CA GLN A 93 7.66 -19.91 -7.26
C GLN A 93 7.19 -18.54 -6.81
N THR A 94 7.67 -18.03 -5.67
CA THR A 94 7.28 -16.71 -5.15
C THR A 94 8.50 -15.85 -4.93
N CYS A 95 8.53 -14.67 -5.53
CA CYS A 95 9.65 -13.74 -5.47
C CYS A 95 9.18 -12.34 -5.10
N LEU A 96 9.96 -11.65 -4.28
CA LEU A 96 9.76 -10.27 -3.88
C LEU A 96 10.94 -9.40 -4.30
N THR A 97 10.67 -8.25 -4.89
CA THR A 97 11.61 -7.13 -4.97
C THR A 97 10.92 -5.86 -4.49
N GLY A 98 11.58 -5.12 -3.62
CA GLY A 98 11.08 -3.85 -3.10
C GLY A 98 10.53 -3.90 -1.68
N LYS A 99 9.82 -2.82 -1.33
CA LYS A 99 9.31 -2.53 0.00
C LYS A 99 8.10 -3.42 0.37
N MET A 100 8.16 -4.08 1.50
CA MET A 100 6.98 -4.68 2.14
C MET A 100 6.80 -4.26 3.60
N HIS A 101 7.77 -3.58 4.18
CA HIS A 101 7.78 -3.10 5.56
C HIS A 101 7.50 -4.23 6.55
N PHE A 102 8.16 -5.36 6.35
CA PHE A 102 8.09 -6.48 7.29
C PHE A 102 8.85 -6.15 8.55
N VAL A 103 8.14 -6.07 9.66
CA VAL A 103 8.72 -5.90 11.00
C VAL A 103 8.86 -7.25 11.65
N GLY A 104 10.02 -7.52 12.26
CA GLY A 104 10.33 -8.79 12.89
C GLY A 104 11.39 -9.61 12.15
N PRO A 105 11.81 -10.75 12.71
CA PRO A 105 12.89 -11.56 12.15
C PRO A 105 12.51 -12.32 10.87
N ASP A 106 11.23 -12.62 10.62
CA ASP A 106 10.80 -13.20 9.35
C ASP A 106 10.69 -12.11 8.28
N GLN A 107 11.61 -12.12 7.33
CA GLN A 107 11.68 -11.16 6.25
C GLN A 107 11.22 -11.74 4.90
N LEU A 108 10.66 -12.96 4.92
CA LEU A 108 10.21 -13.66 3.71
C LEU A 108 8.70 -13.84 3.65
N HIS A 109 8.02 -14.10 4.76
CA HIS A 109 6.56 -14.29 4.83
C HIS A 109 5.95 -15.09 3.68
N GLY A 110 6.61 -16.20 3.32
CA GLY A 110 6.17 -17.09 2.25
C GLY A 110 6.83 -16.88 0.90
N PHE A 111 7.59 -15.82 0.68
CA PHE A 111 8.43 -15.70 -0.52
C PHE A 111 9.59 -16.71 -0.47
N GLU A 112 9.89 -17.36 -1.59
CA GLU A 112 11.07 -18.21 -1.73
C GLU A 112 12.33 -17.36 -1.88
N GLU A 113 12.19 -16.20 -2.53
CA GLU A 113 13.30 -15.31 -2.85
C GLU A 113 12.90 -13.85 -2.59
N ARG A 114 13.81 -13.09 -2.01
CA ARG A 114 13.70 -11.65 -1.86
C ARG A 114 14.96 -11.00 -2.42
N LEU A 115 14.81 -10.09 -3.40
CA LEU A 115 15.91 -9.58 -4.21
C LEU A 115 16.54 -8.30 -3.67
N THR A 116 15.79 -7.55 -2.85
CA THR A 116 16.25 -6.30 -2.24
C THR A 116 16.06 -6.35 -0.74
N THR A 117 16.84 -5.58 0.01
CA THR A 117 16.48 -5.26 1.41
C THR A 117 15.19 -4.42 1.45
N ASP A 118 14.67 -4.10 2.63
CA ASP A 118 13.63 -3.08 2.77
C ASP A 118 14.25 -1.69 2.88
N ILE A 119 13.46 -0.64 2.61
CA ILE A 119 13.92 0.74 2.79
C ILE A 119 13.72 1.23 4.22
N TYR A 120 12.84 0.57 4.98
CA TYR A 120 12.51 0.90 6.36
C TYR A 120 13.00 -0.16 7.34
N PRO A 121 13.21 0.19 8.64
CA PRO A 121 13.72 -0.73 9.62
C PRO A 121 12.74 -1.87 9.90
N ALA A 122 13.30 -3.07 10.16
CA ALA A 122 12.52 -4.25 10.52
C ALA A 122 12.34 -4.41 12.04
N ASP A 123 12.79 -3.47 12.84
CA ASP A 123 12.77 -3.52 14.30
C ASP A 123 11.62 -2.71 14.93
N PHE A 124 11.57 -2.63 16.25
CA PHE A 124 10.52 -1.96 17.01
C PHE A 124 10.78 -0.46 17.25
N GLY A 125 11.73 0.16 16.54
CA GLY A 125 12.12 1.55 16.77
C GLY A 125 11.01 2.57 16.52
N TRP A 126 10.07 2.27 15.63
CA TRP A 126 8.94 3.16 15.30
C TRP A 126 7.67 2.84 16.09
N THR A 127 7.79 2.27 17.28
CA THR A 127 6.65 2.00 18.16
C THR A 127 6.08 3.29 18.71
N PRO A 128 4.77 3.60 18.50
CA PRO A 128 4.09 4.70 19.18
C PRO A 128 4.02 4.48 20.70
N ASP A 129 3.77 5.54 21.46
CA ASP A 129 3.61 5.45 22.91
C ASP A 129 2.28 6.07 23.39
N TYR A 130 1.24 5.26 23.50
CA TYR A 130 -0.08 5.68 23.98
C TYR A 130 -0.14 6.04 25.47
N ARG A 131 0.95 5.78 26.24
CA ARG A 131 1.08 6.21 27.62
C ARG A 131 1.34 7.72 27.71
N ARG A 132 1.83 8.33 26.63
CA ARG A 132 2.18 9.75 26.53
C ARG A 132 1.43 10.40 25.36
N PRO A 133 0.08 10.51 25.49
CA PRO A 133 -0.71 11.10 24.41
C PRO A 133 -0.33 12.57 24.23
N GLY A 134 -0.17 12.98 22.97
CA GLY A 134 0.25 14.33 22.61
C GLY A 134 1.76 14.58 22.61
N GLU A 135 2.58 13.65 23.11
CA GLU A 135 4.03 13.73 22.95
C GLU A 135 4.44 13.19 21.57
N ARG A 136 5.14 14.03 20.83
CA ARG A 136 5.67 13.67 19.51
C ARG A 136 7.02 12.99 19.67
N ILE A 137 7.25 11.88 18.94
CA ILE A 137 8.57 11.22 18.90
C ILE A 137 9.34 11.79 17.70
N GLU A 138 10.20 12.78 17.98
CA GLU A 138 10.81 13.66 16.97
C GLU A 138 11.61 12.95 15.89
N TRP A 139 12.26 11.84 16.19
CA TRP A 139 13.20 11.24 15.26
C TRP A 139 12.56 10.37 14.17
N TRP A 140 11.26 10.02 14.28
CA TRP A 140 10.61 9.20 13.25
C TRP A 140 9.19 9.65 12.86
N TYR A 141 8.49 10.45 13.67
CA TYR A 141 7.20 10.97 13.27
C TYR A 141 7.33 11.84 12.02
N HIS A 142 6.38 11.71 11.09
CA HIS A 142 6.30 12.62 9.95
C HIS A 142 6.28 14.08 10.43
N ASN A 143 6.85 14.95 9.62
CA ASN A 143 6.75 16.39 9.79
C ASN A 143 6.60 17.08 8.42
N LEU A 144 6.16 18.32 8.42
CA LEU A 144 5.90 19.05 7.19
C LEU A 144 7.19 19.51 6.45
N GLY A 145 8.36 19.11 6.91
CA GLY A 145 9.63 19.31 6.22
C GLY A 145 9.67 18.67 4.83
N SER A 146 8.99 17.53 4.64
CA SER A 146 8.81 16.92 3.32
C SER A 146 8.04 17.82 2.35
N VAL A 147 7.11 18.62 2.85
CA VAL A 147 6.31 19.56 2.05
C VAL A 147 7.10 20.83 1.75
N THR A 148 7.76 21.41 2.76
CA THR A 148 8.54 22.63 2.59
C THR A 148 9.80 22.42 1.77
N GLY A 149 10.36 21.20 1.77
CA GLY A 149 11.54 20.79 1.00
C GLY A 149 11.23 20.18 -0.37
N ALA A 150 9.97 20.19 -0.81
CA ALA A 150 9.55 19.61 -2.08
C ALA A 150 10.20 20.30 -3.29
N GLY A 151 10.55 19.50 -4.33
CA GLY A 151 11.11 20.07 -5.54
C GLY A 151 11.85 19.08 -6.44
N ILE A 152 12.78 19.61 -7.23
CA ILE A 152 13.59 18.83 -8.16
C ILE A 152 14.84 18.30 -7.46
N GLY A 153 15.13 17.01 -7.67
CA GLY A 153 16.40 16.38 -7.30
C GLY A 153 16.90 15.48 -8.42
N GLU A 154 18.21 15.34 -8.56
CA GLU A 154 18.81 14.38 -9.49
C GLU A 154 18.57 12.95 -8.99
N THR A 155 18.67 12.76 -7.69
CA THR A 155 18.36 11.51 -7.00
C THR A 155 17.89 11.76 -5.56
N SER A 156 17.36 10.73 -4.93
CA SER A 156 17.04 10.67 -3.51
C SER A 156 17.18 9.22 -3.06
N ASN A 157 17.18 8.97 -1.74
CA ASN A 157 17.22 7.60 -1.22
C ASN A 157 16.12 6.71 -1.83
N GLN A 158 14.91 7.25 -1.97
CA GLN A 158 13.78 6.50 -2.54
C GLN A 158 13.91 6.31 -4.07
N LEU A 159 14.42 7.31 -4.80
CA LEU A 159 14.66 7.19 -6.24
C LEU A 159 15.73 6.13 -6.54
N GLU A 160 16.81 6.09 -5.75
CA GLU A 160 17.85 5.05 -5.88
C GLU A 160 17.29 3.66 -5.55
N TYR A 161 16.51 3.57 -4.49
CA TYR A 161 15.87 2.31 -4.09
C TYR A 161 14.91 1.78 -5.18
N ASP A 162 14.04 2.63 -5.71
CA ASP A 162 13.08 2.21 -6.74
C ASP A 162 13.76 1.91 -8.08
N ASP A 163 14.90 2.56 -8.40
CA ASP A 163 15.74 2.17 -9.54
C ASP A 163 16.31 0.75 -9.35
N GLU A 164 16.76 0.41 -8.14
CA GLU A 164 17.22 -0.93 -7.81
C GLU A 164 16.08 -1.95 -7.91
N VAL A 165 14.91 -1.65 -7.36
CA VAL A 165 13.70 -2.50 -7.43
C VAL A 165 13.34 -2.81 -8.87
N ALA A 166 13.29 -1.80 -9.74
CA ALA A 166 12.98 -1.97 -11.17
C ALA A 166 14.03 -2.81 -11.89
N TYR A 167 15.32 -2.58 -11.58
CA TYR A 167 16.42 -3.35 -12.13
C TYR A 167 16.33 -4.83 -11.74
N GLN A 168 16.11 -5.13 -10.47
CA GLN A 168 15.98 -6.50 -9.98
C GLN A 168 14.74 -7.20 -10.54
N ALA A 169 13.61 -6.51 -10.66
CA ALA A 169 12.40 -7.04 -11.30
C ALA A 169 12.66 -7.43 -12.77
N THR A 170 13.31 -6.53 -13.51
CA THR A 170 13.70 -6.77 -14.92
C THR A 170 14.61 -7.99 -15.06
N ARG A 171 15.65 -8.08 -14.22
CA ARG A 171 16.57 -9.21 -14.20
C ARG A 171 15.84 -10.51 -13.87
N LYS A 172 14.96 -10.49 -12.85
CA LYS A 172 14.22 -11.69 -12.45
C LYS A 172 13.30 -12.20 -13.56
N LEU A 173 12.65 -11.32 -14.32
CA LEU A 173 11.84 -11.73 -15.48
C LEU A 173 12.68 -12.42 -16.56
N TYR A 174 13.91 -11.93 -16.82
CA TYR A 174 14.83 -12.63 -17.72
C TYR A 174 15.31 -13.97 -17.15
N ASP A 175 15.56 -14.06 -15.84
CA ASP A 175 15.92 -15.31 -15.19
C ASP A 175 14.78 -16.33 -15.30
N LEU A 176 13.54 -15.93 -14.97
CA LEU A 176 12.35 -16.76 -15.09
C LEU A 176 12.06 -17.24 -16.53
N ALA A 177 12.46 -16.46 -17.54
CA ALA A 177 12.33 -16.86 -18.95
C ALA A 177 13.37 -17.90 -19.40
N ARG A 178 14.46 -18.06 -18.66
CA ARG A 178 15.59 -18.95 -18.95
C ARG A 178 15.65 -20.18 -18.05
N GLU A 179 15.00 -20.13 -16.89
CA GLU A 179 15.02 -21.18 -15.90
C GLU A 179 14.42 -22.49 -16.45
N GLU A 180 14.98 -23.62 -16.02
CA GLU A 180 14.43 -24.94 -16.30
C GLU A 180 13.24 -25.29 -15.40
N ASP A 181 13.01 -24.51 -14.33
CA ASP A 181 11.86 -24.66 -13.44
C ASP A 181 10.58 -24.24 -14.17
N VAL A 182 9.72 -25.22 -14.42
CA VAL A 182 8.46 -25.04 -15.15
C VAL A 182 7.28 -24.63 -14.25
N ARG A 183 7.51 -24.43 -12.96
CA ARG A 183 6.46 -23.95 -12.05
C ARG A 183 6.00 -22.56 -12.49
N PRO A 184 4.69 -22.26 -12.36
CA PRO A 184 4.24 -20.88 -12.48
C PRO A 184 4.90 -20.02 -11.39
N TRP A 185 5.11 -18.74 -11.67
CA TRP A 185 5.72 -17.82 -10.73
C TRP A 185 4.76 -16.69 -10.30
N CYS A 186 5.00 -16.18 -9.11
CA CYS A 186 4.42 -14.92 -8.62
C CYS A 186 5.57 -13.97 -8.27
N LEU A 187 5.71 -12.88 -9.04
CA LEU A 187 6.67 -11.82 -8.79
C LEU A 187 5.93 -10.60 -8.23
N THR A 188 6.29 -10.20 -7.01
CA THR A 188 5.83 -8.96 -6.38
C THR A 188 6.90 -7.90 -6.54
N VAL A 189 6.56 -6.80 -7.21
CA VAL A 189 7.40 -5.61 -7.42
C VAL A 189 6.78 -4.47 -6.65
N SER A 190 7.44 -4.04 -5.58
CA SER A 190 6.89 -3.06 -4.64
C SER A 190 7.77 -1.82 -4.55
N PHE A 191 7.30 -0.72 -5.15
CA PHE A 191 7.97 0.57 -5.17
C PHE A 191 7.65 1.41 -3.94
N THR A 192 8.51 2.39 -3.63
CA THR A 192 8.30 3.36 -2.56
C THR A 192 7.59 4.61 -3.03
N HIS A 193 7.74 5.00 -4.29
CA HIS A 193 7.03 6.17 -4.80
C HIS A 193 5.52 5.87 -5.00
N PRO A 194 4.70 6.94 -4.96
CA PRO A 194 5.02 8.37 -4.82
C PRO A 194 5.10 8.89 -3.37
N HIS A 195 5.39 8.04 -2.36
CA HIS A 195 5.57 8.41 -0.95
C HIS A 195 6.54 9.61 -0.81
N ASP A 196 6.29 10.49 0.15
CA ASP A 196 7.24 11.56 0.51
C ASP A 196 8.63 11.02 0.91
N PRO A 197 9.74 11.80 0.81
CA PRO A 197 9.80 13.23 0.48
C PRO A 197 9.43 13.53 -0.98
N TYR A 198 8.75 14.66 -1.19
CA TYR A 198 8.26 15.08 -2.51
C TYR A 198 9.40 15.62 -3.37
N VAL A 199 10.29 14.72 -3.79
CA VAL A 199 11.44 15.02 -4.65
C VAL A 199 11.28 14.27 -5.97
N ALA A 200 11.36 14.97 -7.10
CA ALA A 200 11.19 14.38 -8.41
C ALA A 200 12.33 14.75 -9.35
N ARG A 201 12.66 13.86 -10.29
CA ARG A 201 13.60 14.18 -11.37
C ARG A 201 13.01 15.18 -12.33
N LYS A 202 13.85 16.12 -12.80
CA LYS A 202 13.44 17.20 -13.70
C LYS A 202 12.66 16.69 -14.92
N LYS A 203 13.06 15.58 -15.53
CA LYS A 203 12.37 14.96 -16.68
C LYS A 203 10.86 14.79 -16.45
N TYR A 204 10.47 14.35 -15.27
CA TYR A 204 9.06 14.10 -14.93
C TYR A 204 8.38 15.34 -14.34
N TRP A 205 9.12 16.16 -13.62
CA TRP A 205 8.65 17.43 -13.10
C TRP A 205 8.14 18.37 -14.21
N ASP A 206 8.86 18.44 -15.33
CA ASP A 206 8.53 19.33 -16.45
C ASP A 206 7.20 18.93 -17.14
N LEU A 207 6.74 17.68 -17.01
CA LEU A 207 5.47 17.22 -17.54
C LEU A 207 4.24 17.91 -16.91
N TYR A 208 4.42 18.58 -15.77
CA TYR A 208 3.33 19.20 -15.00
C TYR A 208 3.52 20.70 -14.81
N GLU A 209 4.18 21.39 -15.75
CA GLU A 209 4.43 22.84 -15.66
C GLU A 209 3.10 23.60 -15.67
N ASP A 210 2.20 23.27 -16.58
CA ASP A 210 0.90 23.92 -16.78
C ASP A 210 -0.27 23.10 -16.21
N CYS A 211 -0.03 22.33 -15.15
CA CYS A 211 -1.07 21.45 -14.58
C CYS A 211 -2.04 22.23 -13.68
N ASP A 212 -3.33 22.17 -14.00
CA ASP A 212 -4.40 22.83 -13.24
C ASP A 212 -4.70 22.18 -11.88
N HIS A 213 -4.14 20.99 -11.62
CA HIS A 213 -4.43 20.19 -10.42
C HIS A 213 -3.38 20.37 -9.30
N LEU A 214 -2.54 21.40 -9.36
CA LEU A 214 -1.48 21.64 -8.38
C LEU A 214 -1.97 22.20 -7.03
N LEU A 215 -3.23 22.62 -6.94
CA LEU A 215 -3.85 22.99 -5.68
C LEU A 215 -4.85 21.92 -5.21
N PRO A 216 -5.03 21.75 -3.89
CA PRO A 216 -6.09 20.92 -3.34
C PRO A 216 -7.47 21.37 -3.79
N GLN A 217 -8.40 20.44 -3.99
CA GLN A 217 -9.79 20.76 -4.29
C GLN A 217 -10.51 21.32 -3.07
N VAL A 218 -10.16 20.80 -1.88
CA VAL A 218 -10.60 21.32 -0.60
C VAL A 218 -9.47 22.11 0.03
N PRO A 219 -9.59 23.45 0.13
CA PRO A 219 -8.60 24.28 0.81
C PRO A 219 -8.38 23.86 2.27
N SER A 220 -7.29 24.34 2.86
CA SER A 220 -7.00 24.10 4.27
C SER A 220 -8.15 24.58 5.16
N ILE A 221 -8.68 23.67 5.98
CA ILE A 221 -9.65 23.97 7.03
C ILE A 221 -8.86 24.46 8.25
N PRO A 222 -9.26 25.57 8.89
CA PRO A 222 -8.60 26.07 10.09
C PRO A 222 -8.51 25.00 11.19
N TYR A 223 -7.41 24.94 11.92
CA TYR A 223 -7.21 23.94 12.98
C TYR A 223 -8.37 23.87 13.98
N ALA A 224 -8.95 25.02 14.35
CA ALA A 224 -10.08 25.08 15.30
C ALA A 224 -11.32 24.32 14.81
N ASP A 225 -11.54 24.31 13.47
CA ASP A 225 -12.71 23.75 12.79
C ASP A 225 -12.50 22.30 12.34
N GLN A 226 -11.28 21.76 12.47
CA GLN A 226 -10.97 20.35 12.17
C GLN A 226 -11.68 19.42 13.17
N ASP A 227 -11.96 18.19 12.71
CA ASP A 227 -12.39 17.11 13.60
C ASP A 227 -11.26 16.71 14.59
N ALA A 228 -11.62 15.95 15.62
CA ALA A 228 -10.69 15.61 16.69
C ALA A 228 -9.47 14.82 16.22
N HIS A 229 -9.65 13.86 15.31
CA HIS A 229 -8.55 13.06 14.80
C HIS A 229 -7.64 13.87 13.86
N SER A 230 -8.22 14.70 12.98
CA SER A 230 -7.46 15.60 12.13
C SER A 230 -6.58 16.56 12.96
N LYS A 231 -7.08 17.08 14.09
CA LYS A 231 -6.27 17.89 15.02
C LYS A 231 -5.05 17.12 15.53
N ARG A 232 -5.22 15.86 15.89
CA ARG A 232 -4.10 15.01 16.34
C ARG A 232 -3.09 14.75 15.21
N ILE A 233 -3.54 14.58 13.96
CA ILE A 233 -2.66 14.45 12.80
C ILE A 233 -1.84 15.73 12.58
N PHE A 234 -2.49 16.90 12.66
CA PHE A 234 -1.78 18.18 12.59
C PHE A 234 -0.68 18.27 13.66
N ASP A 235 -1.01 17.96 14.92
CA ASP A 235 -0.06 18.01 16.04
C ASP A 235 1.07 16.98 15.86
N ALA A 236 0.76 15.77 15.41
CA ALA A 236 1.76 14.74 15.13
C ALA A 236 2.71 15.11 13.98
N ASN A 237 2.24 15.89 13.00
CA ASN A 237 3.04 16.39 11.87
C ASN A 237 3.77 17.70 12.18
N ASP A 238 3.77 18.15 13.42
CA ASP A 238 4.48 19.37 13.87
C ASP A 238 4.08 20.64 13.09
N TRP A 239 2.78 20.78 12.80
CA TRP A 239 2.28 21.85 11.92
C TRP A 239 2.65 23.26 12.39
N ARG A 240 2.82 23.48 13.71
CA ARG A 240 3.15 24.80 14.27
C ARG A 240 4.56 25.27 13.97
N SER A 241 5.45 24.34 13.62
CA SER A 241 6.84 24.66 13.27
C SER A 241 7.00 25.02 11.78
N TYR A 242 5.93 24.93 10.99
CA TYR A 242 5.99 25.13 9.54
C TYR A 242 4.92 26.11 9.07
N GLU A 243 5.34 27.09 8.27
CA GLU A 243 4.46 27.91 7.44
C GLU A 243 4.53 27.40 6.00
N ILE A 244 3.44 26.84 5.50
CA ILE A 244 3.41 26.27 4.14
C ILE A 244 2.77 27.30 3.20
N SER A 245 3.57 27.79 2.26
CA SER A 245 3.11 28.68 1.18
C SER A 245 2.39 27.90 0.08
N GLU A 246 1.54 28.60 -0.70
CA GLU A 246 0.90 28.03 -1.88
C GLU A 246 1.92 27.47 -2.89
N ALA A 247 3.08 28.12 -3.03
CA ALA A 247 4.16 27.66 -3.89
C ALA A 247 4.70 26.29 -3.45
N GLN A 248 4.84 26.06 -2.13
CA GLN A 248 5.26 24.77 -1.58
C GLN A 248 4.19 23.69 -1.73
N ILE A 249 2.91 24.02 -1.58
CA ILE A 249 1.80 23.11 -1.89
C ILE A 249 1.88 22.66 -3.35
N LYS A 250 1.98 23.62 -4.27
CA LYS A 250 2.12 23.33 -5.71
C LYS A 250 3.35 22.48 -6.01
N ALA A 251 4.48 22.79 -5.39
CA ALA A 251 5.73 22.04 -5.57
C ALA A 251 5.59 20.59 -5.09
N SER A 252 4.98 20.35 -3.92
CA SER A 252 4.76 19.01 -3.37
C SER A 252 3.85 18.18 -4.26
N ARG A 253 2.72 18.74 -4.69
CA ARG A 253 1.78 18.05 -5.60
C ARG A 253 2.41 17.78 -6.96
N ARG A 254 3.15 18.75 -7.50
CA ARG A 254 3.90 18.58 -8.76
C ARG A 254 4.91 17.45 -8.68
N ALA A 255 5.70 17.39 -7.60
CA ALA A 255 6.66 16.32 -7.37
C ALA A 255 5.96 14.95 -7.25
N TYR A 256 4.85 14.90 -6.54
CA TYR A 256 4.06 13.67 -6.39
C TYR A 256 3.51 13.17 -7.74
N PHE A 257 2.95 14.03 -8.57
CA PHE A 257 2.48 13.67 -9.92
C PHE A 257 3.64 13.26 -10.84
N ALA A 258 4.76 13.95 -10.74
CA ALA A 258 5.99 13.59 -11.44
C ALA A 258 6.50 12.20 -11.04
N ASN A 259 6.41 11.85 -9.77
CA ASN A 259 6.77 10.52 -9.27
C ASN A 259 5.80 9.43 -9.73
N ILE A 260 4.52 9.74 -9.98
CA ILE A 260 3.60 8.79 -10.66
C ILE A 260 4.06 8.53 -12.10
N SER A 261 4.50 9.55 -12.83
CA SER A 261 5.04 9.39 -14.18
C SER A 261 6.37 8.62 -14.20
N TYR A 262 7.21 8.80 -13.17
CA TYR A 262 8.41 8.00 -12.97
C TYR A 262 8.08 6.51 -12.76
N LEU A 263 7.10 6.21 -11.91
CA LEU A 263 6.61 4.84 -11.71
C LEU A 263 6.04 4.26 -13.00
N ASP A 264 5.28 5.04 -13.75
CA ASP A 264 4.73 4.62 -15.04
C ASP A 264 5.81 4.16 -16.01
N ASP A 265 6.92 4.92 -16.12
CA ASP A 265 8.07 4.52 -16.95
C ASP A 265 8.71 3.21 -16.44
N LYS A 266 8.87 3.04 -15.12
CA LYS A 266 9.44 1.81 -14.54
C LYS A 266 8.56 0.59 -14.78
N ILE A 267 7.27 0.73 -14.51
CA ILE A 267 6.27 -0.32 -14.74
C ILE A 267 6.17 -0.66 -16.22
N GLY A 268 6.18 0.37 -17.09
CA GLY A 268 6.20 0.19 -18.54
C GLY A 268 7.37 -0.65 -19.00
N GLY A 269 8.60 -0.35 -18.56
CA GLY A 269 9.79 -1.11 -18.90
C GLY A 269 9.73 -2.57 -18.42
N ILE A 270 9.17 -2.85 -17.25
CA ILE A 270 8.99 -4.22 -16.74
C ILE A 270 7.93 -4.97 -17.58
N LEU A 271 6.84 -4.31 -17.95
CA LEU A 271 5.80 -4.90 -18.82
C LEU A 271 6.33 -5.19 -20.22
N ASP A 272 7.18 -4.33 -20.77
CA ASP A 272 7.83 -4.56 -22.06
C ASP A 272 8.75 -5.79 -22.01
N VAL A 273 9.47 -6.04 -20.91
CA VAL A 273 10.28 -7.26 -20.73
C VAL A 273 9.40 -8.50 -20.61
N LEU A 274 8.28 -8.42 -19.87
CA LEU A 274 7.33 -9.53 -19.79
C LEU A 274 6.81 -9.92 -21.19
N GLU A 275 6.43 -8.93 -22.01
CA GLU A 275 5.96 -9.14 -23.38
C GLU A 275 7.08 -9.69 -24.28
N MET A 276 8.27 -9.09 -24.22
CA MET A 276 9.43 -9.48 -25.03
C MET A 276 9.86 -10.93 -24.75
N THR A 277 9.77 -11.37 -23.51
CA THR A 277 10.09 -12.76 -23.12
C THR A 277 8.95 -13.74 -23.41
N GLY A 278 7.80 -13.24 -23.89
CA GLY A 278 6.61 -14.02 -24.25
C GLY A 278 5.97 -14.77 -23.11
N GLN A 279 6.19 -14.26 -21.88
CA GLN A 279 5.56 -14.80 -20.69
C GLN A 279 4.17 -14.18 -20.50
N GLU A 280 3.20 -15.02 -20.18
CA GLU A 280 1.86 -14.55 -19.84
C GLU A 280 1.66 -14.51 -18.33
N ALA A 281 1.10 -13.43 -17.82
CA ALA A 281 0.81 -13.26 -16.41
C ALA A 281 -0.54 -12.57 -16.17
N THR A 282 -1.18 -12.91 -15.05
CA THR A 282 -2.15 -12.04 -14.42
C THR A 282 -1.40 -10.84 -13.85
N ILE A 283 -1.87 -9.62 -14.13
CA ILE A 283 -1.22 -8.40 -13.65
C ILE A 283 -2.14 -7.70 -12.66
N LEU A 284 -1.61 -7.41 -11.48
CA LEU A 284 -2.29 -6.65 -10.45
C LEU A 284 -1.51 -5.36 -10.19
N PHE A 285 -2.19 -4.22 -10.16
CA PHE A 285 -1.65 -2.92 -9.75
C PHE A 285 -2.46 -2.38 -8.58
N VAL A 286 -1.79 -1.99 -7.48
CA VAL A 286 -2.41 -1.53 -6.25
C VAL A 286 -1.49 -0.62 -5.45
N SER A 287 -2.06 0.27 -4.61
CA SER A 287 -1.32 0.95 -3.53
C SER A 287 -1.69 0.38 -2.17
N ASP A 288 -0.79 0.53 -1.20
CA ASP A 288 -1.04 0.14 0.20
C ASP A 288 -1.97 1.12 0.92
N HIS A 289 -1.85 2.42 0.69
CA HIS A 289 -2.73 3.52 1.13
C HIS A 289 -2.55 4.73 0.20
N GLY A 290 -3.28 5.81 0.46
CA GLY A 290 -3.17 7.06 -0.28
C GLY A 290 -2.38 8.14 0.45
N ASP A 291 -2.52 9.39 -0.02
CA ASP A 291 -1.96 10.62 0.52
C ASP A 291 -3.00 11.73 0.45
N MET A 292 -3.17 12.50 1.52
CA MET A 292 -4.09 13.64 1.56
C MET A 292 -3.64 14.81 0.66
N LEU A 293 -2.36 14.95 0.34
CA LEU A 293 -1.82 15.93 -0.61
C LEU A 293 -2.27 17.37 -0.38
N GLY A 294 -2.46 17.77 0.88
CA GLY A 294 -2.91 19.10 1.26
C GLY A 294 -4.42 19.29 1.24
N GLU A 295 -5.21 18.30 0.83
CA GLU A 295 -6.68 18.37 0.93
C GLU A 295 -7.08 18.62 2.40
N ARG A 296 -7.96 19.58 2.66
CA ARG A 296 -8.37 20.02 4.00
C ARG A 296 -7.21 20.57 4.87
N GLY A 297 -6.00 20.76 4.31
CA GLY A 297 -4.76 21.10 5.00
C GLY A 297 -4.01 19.87 5.54
N LEU A 298 -4.53 18.67 5.35
CA LEU A 298 -3.90 17.41 5.77
C LEU A 298 -2.88 16.92 4.73
N TRP A 299 -1.81 16.31 5.21
CA TRP A 299 -0.76 15.70 4.42
C TRP A 299 -0.55 14.25 4.84
N PHE A 300 0.06 13.47 3.95
CA PHE A 300 0.34 12.05 4.17
C PHE A 300 -0.94 11.21 4.32
N LYS A 301 -0.97 10.31 5.29
CA LYS A 301 -2.00 9.29 5.54
C LYS A 301 -2.63 9.45 6.91
N MET A 302 -2.87 8.35 7.63
CA MET A 302 -3.33 8.30 9.03
C MET A 302 -4.80 8.68 9.23
N SER A 303 -5.60 8.84 8.17
CA SER A 303 -7.03 9.14 8.24
C SER A 303 -7.84 8.23 7.33
N PHE A 304 -9.16 8.14 7.57
CA PHE A 304 -10.06 7.40 6.69
C PHE A 304 -10.69 8.25 5.58
N PHE A 305 -10.27 9.49 5.40
CA PHE A 305 -10.71 10.31 4.27
C PHE A 305 -10.25 9.70 2.94
N GLU A 306 -11.04 9.97 1.88
CA GLU A 306 -10.81 9.39 0.55
C GLU A 306 -9.37 9.53 0.05
N GLY A 307 -8.72 10.68 0.32
CA GLY A 307 -7.33 10.92 -0.09
C GLY A 307 -6.33 9.90 0.50
N ALA A 308 -6.52 9.51 1.75
CA ALA A 308 -5.62 8.59 2.46
C ALA A 308 -6.07 7.12 2.39
N ALA A 309 -7.38 6.88 2.40
CA ALA A 309 -7.92 5.51 2.52
C ALA A 309 -8.21 4.85 1.17
N ARG A 310 -8.57 5.63 0.14
CA ARG A 310 -8.86 5.08 -1.18
C ARG A 310 -7.58 4.86 -1.97
N VAL A 311 -7.47 3.69 -2.61
CA VAL A 311 -6.31 3.27 -3.38
C VAL A 311 -6.70 2.89 -4.81
N PRO A 312 -5.80 3.03 -5.81
CA PRO A 312 -6.02 2.43 -7.11
C PRO A 312 -5.95 0.91 -7.00
N LEU A 313 -6.84 0.22 -7.71
CA LEU A 313 -6.81 -1.23 -7.86
C LEU A 313 -7.24 -1.63 -9.27
N MET A 314 -6.35 -2.29 -9.99
CA MET A 314 -6.58 -2.77 -11.35
C MET A 314 -6.07 -4.22 -11.49
N ILE A 315 -6.87 -5.10 -12.08
CA ILE A 315 -6.50 -6.51 -12.30
C ILE A 315 -6.74 -6.86 -13.77
N ALA A 316 -5.68 -7.22 -14.47
CA ALA A 316 -5.72 -7.77 -15.82
C ALA A 316 -5.55 -9.29 -15.74
N ALA A 317 -6.63 -10.02 -15.88
CA ALA A 317 -6.67 -11.48 -15.87
C ALA A 317 -7.74 -11.96 -16.87
N PRO A 318 -7.55 -13.12 -17.53
CA PRO A 318 -8.55 -13.63 -18.47
C PRO A 318 -9.91 -13.94 -17.84
N GLU A 319 -9.90 -14.28 -16.55
CA GLU A 319 -11.08 -14.59 -15.76
C GLU A 319 -11.88 -13.32 -15.35
N MET A 320 -11.32 -12.15 -15.59
CA MET A 320 -11.88 -10.85 -15.21
C MET A 320 -11.97 -9.94 -16.44
N ALA A 321 -13.17 -9.75 -16.97
CA ALA A 321 -13.34 -8.91 -18.15
C ALA A 321 -12.95 -7.45 -17.88
N PRO A 322 -12.30 -6.76 -18.85
CA PRO A 322 -12.06 -5.33 -18.73
C PRO A 322 -13.36 -4.56 -18.48
N GLY A 323 -13.35 -3.71 -17.47
CA GLY A 323 -14.55 -2.97 -17.07
C GLY A 323 -14.35 -2.21 -15.75
N VAL A 324 -15.42 -1.60 -15.25
CA VAL A 324 -15.41 -0.83 -14.00
C VAL A 324 -16.33 -1.47 -12.97
N VAL A 325 -15.80 -1.74 -11.80
CA VAL A 325 -16.54 -2.16 -10.61
C VAL A 325 -16.72 -0.95 -9.70
N THR A 326 -17.96 -0.61 -9.37
CA THR A 326 -18.29 0.54 -8.52
C THR A 326 -18.59 0.18 -7.07
N ALA A 327 -18.80 -1.10 -6.77
CA ALA A 327 -18.95 -1.57 -5.40
C ALA A 327 -17.66 -1.28 -4.60
N PRO A 328 -17.76 -0.89 -3.31
CA PRO A 328 -16.58 -0.73 -2.48
C PRO A 328 -15.91 -2.08 -2.25
N VAL A 329 -14.57 -2.11 -2.36
CA VAL A 329 -13.74 -3.30 -2.15
C VAL A 329 -12.57 -2.96 -1.24
N SER A 330 -11.91 -3.96 -0.67
CA SER A 330 -10.79 -3.79 0.26
C SER A 330 -9.51 -4.41 -0.27
N THR A 331 -8.36 -3.91 0.18
CA THR A 331 -7.07 -4.55 -0.07
C THR A 331 -6.95 -5.94 0.57
N ILE A 332 -7.74 -6.27 1.60
CA ILE A 332 -7.80 -7.63 2.15
C ILE A 332 -8.43 -8.65 1.17
N ASP A 333 -9.19 -8.18 0.19
CA ASP A 333 -9.81 -9.04 -0.83
C ASP A 333 -8.77 -9.59 -1.83
N ILE A 334 -7.56 -9.03 -1.84
CA ILE A 334 -6.52 -9.40 -2.82
C ILE A 334 -5.95 -10.78 -2.53
N CYS A 335 -5.68 -11.13 -1.28
CA CYS A 335 -5.19 -12.47 -0.93
C CYS A 335 -6.13 -13.59 -1.44
N PRO A 336 -7.43 -13.61 -1.12
CA PRO A 336 -8.34 -14.61 -1.67
C PRO A 336 -8.54 -14.51 -3.18
N THR A 337 -8.43 -13.31 -3.78
CA THR A 337 -8.52 -13.12 -5.23
C THR A 337 -7.34 -13.78 -5.95
N LEU A 338 -6.12 -13.56 -5.50
CA LEU A 338 -4.92 -14.20 -6.06
C LEU A 338 -4.99 -15.72 -5.96
N CYS A 339 -5.44 -16.24 -4.80
CA CYS A 339 -5.64 -17.67 -4.60
C CYS A 339 -6.69 -18.24 -5.56
N ASN A 340 -7.81 -17.55 -5.74
CA ASN A 340 -8.87 -17.95 -6.66
C ASN A 340 -8.36 -17.98 -8.13
N LEU A 341 -7.67 -16.93 -8.58
CA LEU A 341 -7.06 -16.86 -9.92
C LEU A 341 -5.98 -17.92 -10.14
N ALA A 342 -5.27 -18.33 -9.07
CA ALA A 342 -4.30 -19.43 -9.10
C ALA A 342 -4.94 -20.83 -9.09
N GLY A 343 -6.28 -20.92 -8.99
CA GLY A 343 -7.03 -22.18 -8.89
C GLY A 343 -6.82 -22.93 -7.57
N ILE A 344 -6.50 -22.18 -6.50
CA ILE A 344 -6.40 -22.73 -5.14
C ILE A 344 -7.83 -22.81 -4.54
N SER A 345 -8.11 -23.91 -3.86
CA SER A 345 -9.42 -24.11 -3.22
C SER A 345 -9.73 -23.03 -2.20
N MET A 346 -10.82 -22.30 -2.38
CA MET A 346 -11.26 -21.26 -1.44
C MET A 346 -11.60 -21.84 -0.07
N ALA A 347 -12.01 -23.08 0.03
CA ALA A 347 -12.23 -23.75 1.32
C ALA A 347 -10.94 -23.86 2.16
N GLU A 348 -9.78 -23.83 1.53
CA GLU A 348 -8.48 -23.84 2.21
C GLU A 348 -7.96 -22.43 2.59
N VAL A 349 -8.47 -21.40 1.93
CA VAL A 349 -8.05 -20.01 2.10
C VAL A 349 -8.97 -19.26 3.07
N MET A 350 -10.28 -19.40 2.91
CA MET A 350 -11.29 -18.65 3.68
C MET A 350 -11.19 -18.77 5.21
N PRO A 351 -10.74 -19.89 5.82
CA PRO A 351 -10.54 -19.94 7.28
C PRO A 351 -9.48 -18.95 7.80
N TRP A 352 -8.63 -18.42 6.91
CA TRP A 352 -7.48 -17.58 7.24
C TRP A 352 -7.57 -16.17 6.68
N THR A 353 -8.72 -15.75 6.14
CA THR A 353 -8.91 -14.42 5.57
C THR A 353 -10.28 -13.84 5.92
N HIS A 354 -10.35 -12.52 6.08
CA HIS A 354 -11.61 -11.77 6.22
C HIS A 354 -12.09 -11.22 4.86
N GLY A 355 -11.22 -11.21 3.85
CA GLY A 355 -11.55 -10.72 2.52
C GLY A 355 -12.37 -11.69 1.68
N GLU A 356 -12.97 -11.19 0.62
CA GLU A 356 -13.73 -11.96 -0.37
C GLU A 356 -12.99 -11.92 -1.73
N SER A 357 -13.07 -13.01 -2.53
CA SER A 357 -12.52 -12.95 -3.89
C SER A 357 -13.25 -11.94 -4.76
N LEU A 358 -12.51 -11.11 -5.46
CA LEU A 358 -13.05 -10.10 -6.40
C LEU A 358 -13.46 -10.69 -7.76
N VAL A 359 -13.13 -11.95 -8.06
CA VAL A 359 -13.44 -12.59 -9.34
C VAL A 359 -14.96 -12.65 -9.60
N PRO A 360 -15.81 -13.07 -8.65
CA PRO A 360 -17.26 -13.03 -8.86
C PRO A 360 -17.80 -11.61 -9.08
N LEU A 361 -17.23 -10.62 -8.39
CA LEU A 361 -17.67 -9.24 -8.47
C LEU A 361 -17.38 -8.62 -9.85
N ALA A 362 -16.25 -8.99 -10.47
CA ALA A 362 -15.89 -8.60 -11.83
C ALA A 362 -16.88 -9.16 -12.90
N SER A 363 -17.60 -10.23 -12.57
CA SER A 363 -18.62 -10.87 -13.41
C SER A 363 -20.05 -10.41 -13.06
N GLY A 364 -20.22 -9.31 -12.34
CA GLY A 364 -21.53 -8.75 -11.95
C GLY A 364 -22.11 -9.36 -10.69
N GLY A 365 -21.35 -10.12 -9.91
CA GLY A 365 -21.74 -10.56 -8.59
C GLY A 365 -21.92 -9.41 -7.59
N ALA A 366 -22.52 -9.69 -6.44
CA ALA A 366 -22.70 -8.71 -5.37
C ALA A 366 -21.64 -8.91 -4.27
N ARG A 367 -21.23 -7.80 -3.63
CA ARG A 367 -20.49 -7.85 -2.37
C ARG A 367 -21.46 -8.02 -1.20
N HIS A 368 -21.11 -8.87 -0.26
CA HIS A 368 -21.97 -9.19 0.88
C HIS A 368 -21.59 -8.45 2.16
N GLN A 369 -20.36 -7.98 2.28
CA GLN A 369 -19.85 -7.34 3.49
C GLN A 369 -19.48 -5.87 3.25
N ALA A 370 -19.66 -5.03 4.26
CA ALA A 370 -19.10 -3.69 4.27
C ALA A 370 -17.56 -3.77 4.27
N VAL A 371 -16.92 -2.79 3.66
CA VAL A 371 -15.45 -2.65 3.74
C VAL A 371 -15.09 -2.12 5.11
N ALA A 372 -14.28 -2.86 5.84
CA ALA A 372 -13.77 -2.50 7.15
C ALA A 372 -12.34 -1.95 7.05
N MET A 373 -12.05 -0.90 7.83
CA MET A 373 -10.73 -0.28 7.95
C MET A 373 -10.41 -0.03 9.42
N GLU A 374 -9.13 -0.16 9.77
CA GLU A 374 -8.64 0.03 11.15
C GLU A 374 -7.40 0.93 11.16
N TYR A 375 -7.28 1.77 12.18
CA TYR A 375 -6.09 2.59 12.41
C TYR A 375 -5.79 2.68 13.90
N ALA A 376 -4.56 2.35 14.30
CA ALA A 376 -4.17 2.30 15.71
C ALA A 376 -2.66 2.61 15.90
N ALA A 377 -2.19 3.72 15.31
CA ALA A 377 -0.79 4.10 15.29
C ALA A 377 -0.57 5.52 15.85
N GLU A 378 0.49 6.20 15.40
CA GLU A 378 0.76 7.59 15.76
C GLU A 378 -0.47 8.49 15.51
N ALA A 379 -0.64 9.54 16.28
CA ALA A 379 -1.76 10.48 16.22
C ALA A 379 -3.15 9.95 16.62
N SER A 380 -3.31 8.65 16.94
CA SER A 380 -4.66 8.13 17.27
C SER A 380 -4.98 8.04 18.77
N TYR A 381 -4.07 7.54 19.58
CA TYR A 381 -4.14 7.29 21.02
C TYR A 381 -5.26 6.35 21.51
N ALA A 382 -6.09 5.92 20.59
CA ALA A 382 -7.09 4.86 20.72
C ALA A 382 -7.40 4.34 19.32
N PRO A 383 -7.89 3.09 19.16
CA PRO A 383 -8.23 2.56 17.85
C PRO A 383 -9.36 3.35 17.18
N LEU A 384 -9.13 3.72 15.92
CA LEU A 384 -10.16 4.20 15.00
C LEU A 384 -10.58 3.05 14.10
N VAL A 385 -11.88 2.95 13.81
CA VAL A 385 -12.44 1.98 12.88
C VAL A 385 -13.40 2.65 11.92
N SER A 386 -13.48 2.13 10.70
CA SER A 386 -14.39 2.66 9.69
C SER A 386 -15.06 1.55 8.91
N LEU A 387 -16.30 1.80 8.48
CA LEU A 387 -17.08 0.95 7.58
C LEU A 387 -17.49 1.75 6.33
N CYS A 388 -17.25 1.16 5.15
CA CYS A 388 -17.81 1.65 3.89
C CYS A 388 -18.86 0.63 3.37
N SER A 389 -20.12 1.06 3.30
CA SER A 389 -21.24 0.27 2.80
C SER A 389 -22.05 1.07 1.80
N GLY A 390 -22.18 0.58 0.55
CA GLY A 390 -22.72 1.40 -0.52
C GLY A 390 -21.95 2.72 -0.66
N TRP A 391 -22.64 3.84 -0.59
CA TRP A 391 -22.06 5.18 -0.62
C TRP A 391 -21.81 5.78 0.77
N TRP A 392 -22.08 5.04 1.84
CA TRP A 392 -21.94 5.50 3.21
C TRP A 392 -20.61 5.12 3.78
N LYS A 393 -19.94 6.10 4.43
CA LYS A 393 -18.74 5.89 5.25
C LYS A 393 -19.05 6.30 6.68
N TYR A 394 -18.81 5.37 7.60
CA TYR A 394 -18.96 5.56 9.03
C TYR A 394 -17.60 5.43 9.72
N ILE A 395 -17.29 6.33 10.66
CA ILE A 395 -16.03 6.33 11.40
C ILE A 395 -16.35 6.41 12.90
N ARG A 396 -15.70 5.54 13.67
CA ARG A 396 -15.84 5.47 15.13
C ARG A 396 -14.49 5.38 15.82
N CYS A 397 -14.36 6.14 16.93
CA CYS A 397 -13.28 6.09 17.90
C CYS A 397 -13.85 6.32 19.29
N ALA A 398 -13.28 5.69 20.32
CA ALA A 398 -13.74 5.90 21.70
C ALA A 398 -13.49 7.34 22.22
N LEU A 399 -12.54 8.06 21.62
CA LEU A 399 -12.15 9.43 22.02
C LEU A 399 -12.89 10.53 21.25
N ASP A 400 -13.59 10.19 20.17
CA ASP A 400 -14.09 11.17 19.20
C ASP A 400 -15.60 11.04 18.98
N PRO A 401 -16.29 12.12 18.61
CA PRO A 401 -17.63 12.02 18.05
C PRO A 401 -17.65 11.15 16.79
N GLU A 402 -18.70 10.35 16.62
CA GLU A 402 -18.91 9.55 15.41
C GLU A 402 -19.02 10.43 14.17
N GLN A 403 -18.58 9.88 13.04
CA GLN A 403 -18.70 10.56 11.75
C GLN A 403 -19.47 9.66 10.75
N LEU A 404 -20.33 10.29 9.96
CA LEU A 404 -21.09 9.64 8.89
C LEU A 404 -21.06 10.54 7.65
N PHE A 405 -20.63 9.98 6.53
CA PHE A 405 -20.56 10.70 5.26
C PHE A 405 -21.32 9.94 4.17
N ASN A 406 -21.94 10.68 3.24
CA ASN A 406 -22.48 10.15 2.01
C ASN A 406 -21.56 10.53 0.84
N LEU A 407 -20.73 9.59 0.40
CA LEU A 407 -19.71 9.81 -0.62
C LEU A 407 -20.29 10.05 -2.04
N GLU A 408 -21.58 9.80 -2.27
CA GLU A 408 -22.25 10.09 -3.54
C GLU A 408 -22.54 11.59 -3.67
N THR A 409 -22.98 12.21 -2.58
CA THR A 409 -23.38 13.63 -2.56
C THR A 409 -22.32 14.55 -1.96
N ASP A 410 -21.41 13.99 -1.17
CA ASP A 410 -20.31 14.68 -0.52
C ASP A 410 -19.00 13.87 -0.68
N PRO A 411 -18.42 13.83 -1.89
CA PRO A 411 -17.20 13.06 -2.16
C PRO A 411 -15.95 13.59 -1.44
N HIS A 412 -16.04 14.79 -0.88
CA HIS A 412 -14.96 15.43 -0.12
C HIS A 412 -15.12 15.34 1.41
N GLU A 413 -16.18 14.67 1.88
CA GLU A 413 -16.40 14.39 3.31
C GLU A 413 -16.43 15.67 4.18
N LEU A 414 -17.10 16.73 3.69
CA LEU A 414 -17.15 18.01 4.35
C LEU A 414 -18.30 18.12 5.36
N CYS A 415 -19.34 17.29 5.20
CA CYS A 415 -20.54 17.35 6.01
C CYS A 415 -20.72 16.08 6.84
N ASN A 416 -20.39 16.15 8.15
CA ASN A 416 -20.67 15.03 9.05
C ASN A 416 -22.17 14.94 9.34
N LEU A 417 -22.81 13.88 8.88
CA LEU A 417 -24.25 13.61 8.98
C LEU A 417 -24.64 12.84 10.26
N ALA A 418 -23.70 12.48 11.13
CA ALA A 418 -23.97 11.64 12.31
C ALA A 418 -24.98 12.24 13.30
N SER A 419 -25.10 13.57 13.35
CA SER A 419 -26.08 14.27 14.19
C SER A 419 -27.40 14.58 13.49
N ASN A 420 -27.54 14.27 12.19
CA ASN A 420 -28.74 14.60 11.41
C ASN A 420 -29.81 13.49 11.57
N PRO A 421 -30.99 13.81 12.16
CA PRO A 421 -32.04 12.83 12.40
C PRO A 421 -32.54 12.09 11.13
N GLN A 422 -32.42 12.71 9.96
CA GLN A 422 -32.81 12.10 8.69
C GLN A 422 -32.04 10.82 8.40
N TYR A 423 -30.80 10.71 8.88
CA TYR A 423 -29.91 9.57 8.65
C TYR A 423 -29.74 8.65 9.87
N ALA A 424 -30.57 8.86 10.92
CA ALA A 424 -30.46 8.12 12.17
C ALA A 424 -30.52 6.59 12.00
N LYS A 425 -31.36 6.12 11.06
CA LYS A 425 -31.47 4.67 10.78
C LYS A 425 -30.17 4.13 10.17
N ILE A 426 -29.60 4.83 9.18
CA ILE A 426 -28.36 4.43 8.50
C ILE A 426 -27.19 4.43 9.50
N LEU A 427 -27.13 5.47 10.32
CA LEU A 427 -26.13 5.56 11.41
C LEU A 427 -26.27 4.38 12.38
N GLN A 428 -27.50 4.04 12.78
CA GLN A 428 -27.71 2.93 13.71
C GLN A 428 -27.32 1.60 13.10
N ASP A 429 -27.71 1.34 11.83
CA ASP A 429 -27.36 0.09 11.12
C ASP A 429 -25.83 -0.09 11.00
N LEU A 430 -25.07 0.98 10.71
CA LEU A 430 -23.60 0.95 10.61
C LEU A 430 -22.93 0.86 11.99
N ARG A 431 -23.54 1.50 13.01
CA ARG A 431 -23.09 1.40 14.40
C ARG A 431 -23.21 -0.03 14.90
N ASP A 432 -24.34 -0.70 14.65
CA ASP A 432 -24.58 -2.09 15.05
C ASP A 432 -23.59 -3.04 14.37
N GLN A 433 -23.34 -2.87 13.07
CA GLN A 433 -22.31 -3.61 12.33
C GLN A 433 -20.91 -3.38 12.93
N SER A 434 -20.58 -2.12 13.25
CA SER A 434 -19.29 -1.78 13.86
C SER A 434 -19.13 -2.43 15.24
N HIS A 435 -20.18 -2.45 16.07
CA HIS A 435 -20.15 -3.12 17.38
C HIS A 435 -20.07 -4.64 17.28
N ALA A 436 -20.62 -5.22 16.21
CA ALA A 436 -20.49 -6.65 15.96
C ALA A 436 -19.07 -7.06 15.53
N LEU A 437 -18.34 -6.16 14.86
CA LEU A 437 -16.99 -6.44 14.39
C LEU A 437 -15.90 -6.11 15.43
N TRP A 438 -16.09 -5.06 16.24
CA TRP A 438 -15.05 -4.56 17.12
C TRP A 438 -15.52 -4.29 18.55
N ASP A 439 -14.81 -4.90 19.48
CA ASP A 439 -14.73 -4.50 20.88
C ASP A 439 -13.54 -3.53 21.01
N LEU A 440 -13.82 -2.20 20.99
CA LEU A 440 -12.78 -1.18 21.01
C LEU A 440 -12.00 -1.14 22.32
N ASP A 441 -12.60 -1.49 23.45
CA ASP A 441 -11.92 -1.51 24.74
C ASP A 441 -10.88 -2.63 24.80
N ARG A 442 -11.25 -3.81 24.32
CA ARG A 442 -10.32 -4.92 24.16
C ARG A 442 -9.23 -4.60 23.14
N PHE A 443 -9.58 -4.00 22.02
CA PHE A 443 -8.63 -3.63 20.97
C PHE A 443 -7.59 -2.62 21.50
N ASP A 444 -8.02 -1.56 22.22
CA ASP A 444 -7.12 -0.59 22.86
C ASP A 444 -6.19 -1.26 23.89
N ALA A 445 -6.70 -2.16 24.71
CA ALA A 445 -5.90 -2.89 25.69
C ALA A 445 -4.80 -3.74 25.02
N GLU A 446 -5.14 -4.46 23.93
CA GLU A 446 -4.19 -5.27 23.17
C GLU A 446 -3.09 -4.42 22.49
N ILE A 447 -3.43 -3.23 21.95
CA ILE A 447 -2.47 -2.28 21.39
C ILE A 447 -1.50 -1.80 22.46
N ARG A 448 -2.01 -1.33 23.61
CA ARG A 448 -1.16 -0.82 24.71
C ARG A 448 -0.23 -1.88 25.26
N GLU A 449 -0.70 -3.11 25.42
CA GLU A 449 0.13 -4.24 25.82
C GLU A 449 1.23 -4.51 24.78
N SER A 450 0.89 -4.51 23.49
CA SER A 450 1.85 -4.69 22.40
C SER A 450 2.92 -3.60 22.40
N GLN A 451 2.53 -2.33 22.51
CA GLN A 451 3.46 -1.21 22.58
C GLN A 451 4.40 -1.34 23.80
N ALA A 452 3.86 -1.65 24.98
CA ALA A 452 4.65 -1.78 26.20
C ALA A 452 5.73 -2.89 26.08
N ARG A 453 5.38 -4.04 25.51
CA ARG A 453 6.33 -5.14 25.26
C ARG A 453 7.42 -4.75 24.26
N ARG A 454 7.05 -4.11 23.15
CA ARG A 454 7.98 -3.69 22.10
C ARG A 454 8.97 -2.64 22.58
N TRP A 455 8.54 -1.72 23.44
CA TRP A 455 9.46 -0.75 24.06
C TRP A 455 10.54 -1.43 24.89
N VAL A 456 10.18 -2.41 25.73
CA VAL A 456 11.18 -3.17 26.53
C VAL A 456 12.18 -3.89 25.62
N ILE A 457 11.70 -4.52 24.55
CA ILE A 457 12.56 -5.24 23.60
C ILE A 457 13.47 -4.26 22.85
N TYR A 458 12.93 -3.15 22.36
CA TYR A 458 13.69 -2.16 21.61
C TYR A 458 14.79 -1.52 22.47
N GLU A 459 14.47 -1.14 23.69
CA GLU A 459 15.45 -0.61 24.65
C GLU A 459 16.57 -1.64 24.92
N ALA A 460 16.22 -2.92 25.12
CA ALA A 460 17.19 -3.98 25.34
C ALA A 460 18.10 -4.23 24.11
N LEU A 461 17.54 -4.18 22.89
CA LEU A 461 18.32 -4.36 21.66
C LEU A 461 19.32 -3.22 21.42
N ARG A 462 19.10 -2.05 21.98
CA ARG A 462 20.00 -0.88 21.86
C ARG A 462 21.12 -0.88 22.89
N GLU A 463 21.05 -1.70 23.93
CA GLU A 463 22.11 -1.82 24.92
C GLU A 463 23.26 -2.67 24.38
N GLY A 464 24.46 -2.10 24.32
CA GLY A 464 25.64 -2.76 23.79
C GLY A 464 25.71 -2.77 22.27
N GLY A 465 25.66 -3.95 21.67
CA GLY A 465 25.68 -4.11 20.20
C GLY A 465 24.26 -4.15 19.62
N TYR A 466 23.90 -3.14 18.86
CA TYR A 466 22.62 -3.15 18.16
C TYR A 466 22.54 -4.25 17.11
N TYR A 467 21.46 -5.02 17.10
CA TYR A 467 21.21 -6.10 16.14
C TYR A 467 19.91 -5.83 15.38
N PRO A 468 19.99 -5.36 14.11
CA PRO A 468 18.81 -5.18 13.26
C PRO A 468 18.31 -6.51 12.70
N TRP A 469 17.02 -6.62 12.43
CA TRP A 469 16.42 -7.76 11.71
C TRP A 469 16.36 -7.52 10.20
N ASP A 470 17.03 -6.51 9.70
CA ASP A 470 17.01 -6.12 8.29
C ASP A 470 17.49 -7.25 7.39
N TYR A 471 16.74 -7.50 6.32
CA TYR A 471 17.09 -8.52 5.35
C TYR A 471 18.30 -8.10 4.51
N GLN A 472 19.27 -9.01 4.39
CA GLN A 472 20.44 -8.83 3.55
C GLN A 472 20.38 -9.83 2.38
N PRO A 473 20.08 -9.41 1.14
CA PRO A 473 20.03 -10.31 0.00
C PRO A 473 21.42 -10.87 -0.32
N LEU A 474 21.48 -12.19 -0.51
CA LEU A 474 22.70 -12.87 -0.90
C LEU A 474 22.83 -12.89 -2.43
N GLN A 475 24.02 -12.60 -2.93
CA GLN A 475 24.37 -12.75 -4.33
C GLN A 475 25.52 -13.74 -4.49
N THR A 476 25.26 -14.86 -5.18
CA THR A 476 26.28 -15.86 -5.48
C THR A 476 26.92 -15.50 -6.82
N ALA A 477 28.13 -14.91 -6.77
CA ALA A 477 28.83 -14.42 -7.97
C ALA A 477 29.10 -15.56 -9.00
N SER A 478 29.32 -16.79 -8.54
CA SER A 478 29.50 -17.96 -9.39
C SER A 478 28.26 -18.35 -10.19
N GLU A 479 27.07 -17.96 -9.76
CA GLU A 479 25.82 -18.23 -10.50
C GLU A 479 25.46 -17.11 -11.47
N ARG A 480 25.97 -15.91 -11.24
CA ARG A 480 25.60 -14.70 -11.99
C ARG A 480 26.68 -14.24 -12.98
N TYR A 481 27.94 -14.51 -12.67
CA TYR A 481 29.09 -13.97 -13.40
C TYR A 481 30.06 -15.06 -13.82
N MET A 482 31.04 -14.72 -14.65
CA MET A 482 32.08 -15.63 -15.17
C MET A 482 33.12 -16.04 -14.11
N ARG A 483 32.69 -16.39 -12.88
CA ARG A 483 33.56 -16.81 -11.78
C ARG A 483 33.33 -18.24 -11.33
N ASN A 484 32.60 -19.01 -12.13
CA ASN A 484 32.36 -20.43 -11.90
C ASN A 484 33.24 -21.29 -12.86
N HIS A 485 33.14 -22.58 -12.73
CA HIS A 485 33.85 -23.53 -13.58
C HIS A 485 33.11 -23.89 -14.85
N MET A 486 32.07 -23.18 -15.19
CA MET A 486 31.27 -23.41 -16.41
C MET A 486 32.03 -22.86 -17.64
N ASP A 487 31.94 -23.55 -18.78
CA ASP A 487 32.39 -23.00 -20.06
C ASP A 487 31.72 -21.66 -20.36
N LEU A 488 32.52 -20.68 -20.81
CA LEU A 488 32.05 -19.32 -21.03
C LEU A 488 30.96 -19.22 -22.09
N ASN A 489 31.04 -20.01 -23.17
CA ASN A 489 30.01 -20.01 -24.20
C ASN A 489 28.72 -20.67 -23.71
N ALA A 490 28.83 -21.70 -22.88
CA ALA A 490 27.68 -22.34 -22.24
C ALA A 490 26.99 -21.36 -21.24
N LEU A 491 27.77 -20.61 -20.46
CA LEU A 491 27.24 -19.58 -19.58
C LEU A 491 26.53 -18.46 -20.33
N GLU A 492 27.16 -17.95 -21.40
CA GLU A 492 26.61 -16.92 -22.27
C GLU A 492 25.31 -17.42 -22.96
N ALA A 493 25.28 -18.61 -23.47
CA ALA A 493 24.09 -19.20 -24.08
C ALA A 493 22.95 -19.36 -23.07
N LYS A 494 23.27 -19.79 -21.85
CA LYS A 494 22.30 -19.91 -20.74
C LYS A 494 21.70 -18.57 -20.32
N LYS A 495 22.47 -17.47 -20.43
CA LYS A 495 22.04 -16.13 -20.03
C LYS A 495 21.32 -15.36 -21.14
N ARG A 496 21.43 -15.82 -22.38
CA ARG A 496 20.78 -15.15 -23.52
C ARG A 496 19.28 -15.44 -23.56
N VAL A 497 18.49 -14.39 -23.74
CA VAL A 497 17.07 -14.49 -24.08
C VAL A 497 16.92 -14.06 -25.55
N PRO A 498 16.68 -14.99 -26.49
CA PRO A 498 16.53 -14.63 -27.89
C PRO A 498 15.24 -13.84 -28.11
N LYS A 499 15.27 -12.89 -29.07
CA LYS A 499 14.07 -12.20 -29.53
C LYS A 499 13.11 -13.23 -30.14
N ARG A 500 11.87 -13.25 -29.69
CA ARG A 500 10.82 -14.03 -30.35
C ARG A 500 10.47 -13.38 -31.69
N THR A 501 10.46 -14.18 -32.75
CA THR A 501 10.02 -13.78 -34.11
C THR A 501 8.50 -13.78 -34.19
#